data_80faa6f835d390b10fb5240794faaf29
#
_entry.id   80faa6f835d390b10fb5240794faaf29
#
_cell.length_a   1.000
_cell.length_b   1.000
_cell.length_c   1.000
_cell.angle_alpha   90.00
_cell.angle_beta   90.00
_cell.angle_gamma   90.00
#
_symmetry.space_group_name_H-M   'P 1'
#
loop_
_entity.id
_entity.type
_entity.pdbx_description
1 polymer ?
#
loop_
_entity_poly.entity_id
_entity_poly.type
_entity_poly.pdbx_seq_one_letter_code
_entity_poly.pdbx_strand_id
1 'polypeptide(L)'
;MAKFFEIPRMLDLVRGKYPEIENKIFWTNAILHGFAGAEFVAKNYDLFEVDDDDIFSAIKYHTIGSENMTTLPKIIYLADAIEEKRDWDGVETARKLAKEDLDLAIKFEIDRKLEYLLERDSVIHPNIIKFRNSILK
;
A
#
# COMPACT_ATOMS: atom_id res chain seq x y z
N MET A 1 1.19 11.11 -6.82
CA MET A 1 1.55 11.47 -8.21
C MET A 1 1.41 10.29 -9.17
N ALA A 2 2.11 9.19 -8.94
CA ALA A 2 2.10 8.03 -9.85
C ALA A 2 0.72 7.40 -10.09
N LYS A 3 -0.23 7.56 -9.18
CA LYS A 3 -1.60 7.06 -9.36
C LYS A 3 -2.34 7.70 -10.55
N PHE A 4 -1.85 8.84 -11.03
CA PHE A 4 -2.39 9.50 -12.23
C PHE A 4 -1.68 9.08 -13.51
N PHE A 5 -0.62 8.29 -13.42
CA PHE A 5 0.05 7.73 -14.59
C PHE A 5 -0.82 6.63 -15.20
N GLU A 6 -0.80 6.53 -16.49
CA GLU A 6 -1.40 5.39 -17.18
C GLU A 6 -0.57 4.11 -16.94
N ILE A 7 -1.22 2.95 -17.03
CA ILE A 7 -0.59 1.66 -16.78
C ILE A 7 0.69 1.46 -17.61
N PRO A 8 0.75 1.77 -18.94
CA PRO A 8 1.99 1.59 -19.69
C PRO A 8 3.18 2.37 -19.10
N ARG A 9 2.95 3.60 -18.63
CA ARG A 9 4.00 4.41 -18.02
C ARG A 9 4.46 3.82 -16.69
N MET A 10 3.53 3.33 -15.87
CA MET A 10 3.87 2.66 -14.62
C MET A 10 4.70 1.40 -14.87
N LEU A 11 4.31 0.60 -15.84
CA LEU A 11 5.03 -0.61 -16.21
C LEU A 11 6.45 -0.31 -16.71
N ASP A 12 6.66 0.75 -17.48
CA ASP A 12 7.99 1.17 -17.92
C ASP A 12 8.92 1.47 -16.74
N LEU A 13 8.36 2.02 -15.65
CA LEU A 13 9.13 2.32 -14.44
C LEU A 13 9.51 1.06 -13.65
N VAL A 14 8.65 0.06 -13.60
CA VAL A 14 8.77 -1.07 -12.64
C VAL A 14 9.10 -2.42 -13.30
N ARG A 15 8.96 -2.56 -14.61
CA ARG A 15 9.12 -3.84 -15.31
C ARG A 15 10.45 -4.51 -14.99
N GLY A 16 10.39 -5.76 -14.58
CA GLY A 16 11.56 -6.58 -14.28
C GLY A 16 12.26 -6.25 -12.95
N LYS A 17 11.71 -5.33 -12.15
CA LYS A 17 12.36 -4.89 -10.90
C LYS A 17 11.78 -5.50 -9.63
N TYR A 18 10.51 -5.89 -9.64
CA TYR A 18 9.79 -6.32 -8.43
C TYR A 18 9.12 -7.67 -8.63
N PRO A 19 9.57 -8.72 -7.92
CA PRO A 19 8.92 -10.04 -7.98
C PRO A 19 7.43 -9.99 -7.60
N GLU A 20 7.06 -9.08 -6.70
CA GLU A 20 5.69 -8.94 -6.20
C GLU A 20 4.67 -8.62 -7.29
N ILE A 21 5.11 -8.06 -8.43
CA ILE A 21 4.23 -7.61 -9.51
C ILE A 21 4.64 -8.19 -10.88
N GLU A 22 5.37 -9.30 -10.92
CA GLU A 22 5.72 -9.98 -12.19
C GLU A 22 4.49 -10.52 -12.90
N ASN A 23 3.52 -11.06 -12.16
CA ASN A 23 2.31 -11.60 -12.74
C ASN A 23 1.39 -10.48 -13.23
N LYS A 24 0.98 -10.56 -14.51
CA LYS A 24 0.12 -9.56 -15.15
C LYS A 24 -1.23 -9.35 -14.45
N ILE A 25 -1.69 -10.34 -13.66
CA ILE A 25 -2.92 -10.21 -12.89
C ILE A 25 -2.87 -9.02 -11.90
N PHE A 26 -1.66 -8.60 -11.51
CA PHE A 26 -1.44 -7.48 -10.61
C PHE A 26 -1.21 -6.14 -11.32
N TRP A 27 -1.31 -6.10 -12.64
CA TRP A 27 -1.07 -4.89 -13.42
C TRP A 27 -2.30 -3.98 -13.44
N THR A 28 -2.68 -3.50 -12.30
CA THR A 28 -3.75 -2.52 -12.11
C THR A 28 -3.18 -1.23 -11.53
N ASN A 29 -3.88 -0.11 -11.75
CA ASN A 29 -3.46 1.16 -11.17
C ASN A 29 -3.34 1.06 -9.64
N ALA A 30 -4.32 0.44 -8.99
CA ALA A 30 -4.36 0.31 -7.53
C ALA A 30 -3.12 -0.38 -6.96
N ILE A 31 -2.56 -1.36 -7.66
CA ILE A 31 -1.36 -2.09 -7.20
C ILE A 31 -0.08 -1.43 -7.68
N LEU A 32 -0.02 -1.03 -8.95
CA LEU A 32 1.22 -0.54 -9.58
C LEU A 32 1.66 0.84 -9.10
N HIS A 33 0.72 1.73 -8.73
CA HIS A 33 1.08 3.12 -8.49
C HIS A 33 2.04 3.32 -7.31
N GLY A 34 2.02 2.46 -6.30
CA GLY A 34 2.98 2.50 -5.20
C GLY A 34 4.40 2.18 -5.67
N PHE A 35 4.56 1.11 -6.43
CA PHE A 35 5.85 0.69 -6.99
C PHE A 35 6.38 1.73 -7.99
N ALA A 36 5.54 2.20 -8.88
CA ALA A 36 5.89 3.23 -9.86
C ALA A 36 6.26 4.55 -9.17
N GLY A 37 5.55 4.91 -8.11
CA GLY A 37 5.84 6.11 -7.32
C GLY A 37 7.22 6.04 -6.67
N ALA A 38 7.57 4.91 -6.08
CA ALA A 38 8.88 4.72 -5.47
C ALA A 38 10.01 4.84 -6.52
N GLU A 39 9.84 4.22 -7.70
CA GLU A 39 10.81 4.34 -8.79
C GLU A 39 10.90 5.76 -9.34
N PHE A 40 9.77 6.44 -9.48
CA PHE A 40 9.76 7.82 -9.92
C PHE A 40 10.54 8.74 -8.98
N VAL A 41 10.33 8.61 -7.69
CA VAL A 41 11.06 9.39 -6.67
C VAL A 41 12.56 9.05 -6.71
N ALA A 42 12.92 7.77 -6.80
CA ALA A 42 14.32 7.34 -6.87
C ALA A 42 15.05 7.90 -8.10
N LYS A 43 14.40 7.89 -9.27
CA LYS A 43 14.95 8.41 -10.52
C LYS A 43 15.07 9.93 -10.55
N ASN A 44 14.33 10.63 -9.70
CA ASN A 44 14.34 12.09 -9.63
C ASN A 44 14.97 12.56 -8.31
N TYR A 45 16.08 11.94 -7.91
CA TYR A 45 16.79 12.28 -6.68
C TYR A 45 17.10 13.77 -6.57
N ASP A 46 17.55 14.41 -7.66
CA ASP A 46 17.88 15.83 -7.69
C ASP A 46 16.68 16.72 -7.32
N LEU A 47 15.45 16.24 -7.55
CA LEU A 47 14.23 16.97 -7.24
C LEU A 47 13.75 16.68 -5.82
N PHE A 48 13.80 15.42 -5.38
CA PHE A 48 13.21 14.98 -4.11
C PHE A 48 14.22 14.80 -2.99
N GLU A 49 15.49 14.54 -3.33
CA GLU A 49 16.58 14.27 -2.37
C GLU A 49 16.25 13.15 -1.37
N VAL A 50 15.55 12.10 -1.84
CA VAL A 50 15.13 10.97 -1.01
C VAL A 50 16.02 9.77 -1.29
N ASP A 51 16.66 9.24 -0.25
CA ASP A 51 17.47 8.02 -0.29
C ASP A 51 17.22 7.05 0.89
N ASP A 52 16.20 7.33 1.69
CA ASP A 52 15.85 6.55 2.88
C ASP A 52 14.96 5.35 2.52
N ASP A 53 15.38 4.14 2.92
CA ASP A 53 14.65 2.89 2.65
C ASP A 53 13.24 2.88 3.25
N ASP A 54 13.04 3.48 4.43
CA ASP A 54 11.72 3.58 5.05
C ASP A 54 10.76 4.43 4.23
N ILE A 55 11.26 5.52 3.64
CA ILE A 55 10.46 6.38 2.76
C ILE A 55 10.07 5.63 1.49
N PHE A 56 11.02 4.95 0.85
CA PHE A 56 10.71 4.13 -0.34
C PHE A 56 9.75 3.00 -0.02
N SER A 57 9.91 2.33 1.11
CA SER A 57 9.00 1.29 1.59
C SER A 57 7.59 1.85 1.82
N ALA A 58 7.49 3.02 2.45
CA ALA A 58 6.21 3.68 2.68
C ALA A 58 5.48 3.99 1.36
N ILE A 59 6.19 4.52 0.37
CA ILE A 59 5.62 4.82 -0.95
C ILE A 59 5.20 3.53 -1.66
N LYS A 60 6.10 2.55 -1.71
CA LYS A 60 5.92 1.31 -2.46
C LYS A 60 4.75 0.47 -1.95
N TYR A 61 4.62 0.36 -0.64
CA TYR A 61 3.68 -0.57 0.00
C TYR A 61 2.43 0.08 0.61
N HIS A 62 2.16 1.34 0.33
CA HIS A 62 1.04 2.03 0.99
C HIS A 62 -0.34 1.48 0.62
N THR A 63 -0.48 0.67 -0.43
CA THR A 63 -1.77 0.09 -0.83
C THR A 63 -1.92 -1.38 -0.46
N ILE A 64 -0.89 -2.18 -0.66
CA ILE A 64 -0.95 -3.63 -0.44
C ILE A 64 -0.22 -4.07 0.83
N GLY A 65 0.62 -3.22 1.38
CA GLY A 65 1.45 -3.57 2.53
C GLY A 65 2.60 -4.51 2.17
N SER A 66 3.31 -4.91 3.19
CA SER A 66 4.36 -5.93 3.13
C SER A 66 4.53 -6.54 4.50
N GLU A 67 5.01 -7.77 4.58
CA GLU A 67 5.36 -8.35 5.88
C GLU A 67 6.52 -7.60 6.53
N ASN A 68 6.51 -7.51 7.86
CA ASN A 68 7.58 -6.91 8.66
C ASN A 68 7.88 -5.44 8.33
N MET A 69 6.87 -4.66 7.97
CA MET A 69 7.03 -3.21 7.77
C MET A 69 7.41 -2.52 9.09
N THR A 70 8.32 -1.57 9.00
CA THR A 70 8.68 -0.68 10.12
C THR A 70 7.56 0.31 10.42
N THR A 71 7.72 1.11 11.46
CA THR A 71 6.65 2.00 11.95
C THR A 71 6.22 3.06 10.92
N LEU A 72 7.16 3.72 10.25
CA LEU A 72 6.81 4.77 9.29
C LEU A 72 5.96 4.26 8.13
N PRO A 73 6.33 3.18 7.41
CA PRO A 73 5.47 2.61 6.37
C PRO A 73 4.09 2.20 6.88
N LYS A 74 3.99 1.65 8.08
CA LYS A 74 2.70 1.31 8.70
C LYS A 74 1.82 2.53 8.93
N ILE A 75 2.40 3.63 9.42
CA ILE A 75 1.67 4.88 9.65
C ILE A 75 1.13 5.42 8.32
N ILE A 76 1.95 5.44 7.29
CA ILE A 76 1.54 5.94 5.96
C ILE A 76 0.44 5.05 5.37
N TYR A 77 0.57 3.72 5.48
CA TYR A 77 -0.45 2.78 5.04
C TYR A 77 -1.81 3.09 5.68
N LEU A 78 -1.84 3.20 7.01
CA LEU A 78 -3.08 3.45 7.74
C LEU A 78 -3.61 4.86 7.49
N ALA A 79 -2.75 5.87 7.47
CA ALA A 79 -3.16 7.26 7.23
C ALA A 79 -3.86 7.43 5.89
N ASP A 80 -3.37 6.77 4.84
CA ASP A 80 -4.02 6.79 3.53
C ASP A 80 -5.41 6.14 3.58
N ALA A 81 -5.57 5.09 4.35
CA ALA A 81 -6.83 4.34 4.44
C ALA A 81 -7.90 5.05 5.27
N ILE A 82 -7.52 5.88 6.24
CA ILE A 82 -8.45 6.51 7.19
C ILE A 82 -8.49 8.03 7.11
N GLU A 83 -7.86 8.63 6.09
CA GLU A 83 -7.85 10.08 5.94
C GLU A 83 -9.28 10.64 5.87
N GLU A 84 -9.44 11.93 6.12
CA GLU A 84 -10.73 12.60 6.38
C GLU A 84 -11.81 12.30 5.33
N LYS A 85 -11.42 12.18 4.06
CA LYS A 85 -12.37 11.96 2.95
C LYS A 85 -12.79 10.50 2.78
N ARG A 86 -12.19 9.58 3.52
CA ARG A 86 -12.56 8.17 3.46
C ARG A 86 -13.87 7.93 4.21
N ASP A 87 -14.76 7.15 3.60
CA ASP A 87 -16.11 6.89 4.12
C ASP A 87 -16.52 5.41 4.06
N TRP A 88 -15.55 4.49 3.91
CA TRP A 88 -15.86 3.07 3.88
C TRP A 88 -16.48 2.59 5.19
N ASP A 89 -17.28 1.53 5.11
CA ASP A 89 -18.01 0.99 6.26
C ASP A 89 -17.04 0.47 7.34
N GLY A 90 -17.02 1.16 8.48
CA GLY A 90 -16.10 0.88 9.59
C GLY A 90 -14.95 1.88 9.74
N VAL A 91 -14.82 2.88 8.86
CA VAL A 91 -13.70 3.83 8.91
C VAL A 91 -13.61 4.56 10.26
N GLU A 92 -14.75 4.90 10.89
CA GLU A 92 -14.75 5.54 12.21
C GLU A 92 -14.21 4.62 13.30
N THR A 93 -14.48 3.32 13.22
CA THR A 93 -13.88 2.33 14.11
C THR A 93 -12.37 2.28 13.93
N ALA A 94 -11.91 2.25 12.68
CA ALA A 94 -10.47 2.28 12.38
C ALA A 94 -9.79 3.53 12.94
N ARG A 95 -10.43 4.71 12.80
CA ARG A 95 -9.90 5.97 13.36
C ARG A 95 -9.79 5.94 14.89
N LYS A 96 -10.74 5.33 15.57
CA LYS A 96 -10.68 5.16 17.03
C LYS A 96 -9.54 4.22 17.41
N LEU A 97 -9.46 3.05 16.76
CA LEU A 97 -8.39 2.08 17.01
C LEU A 97 -7.00 2.67 16.75
N ALA A 98 -6.86 3.51 15.73
CA ALA A 98 -5.59 4.16 15.40
C ALA A 98 -5.03 5.01 16.54
N LYS A 99 -5.88 5.50 17.44
CA LYS A 99 -5.46 6.27 18.61
C LYS A 99 -4.97 5.38 19.75
N GLU A 100 -5.26 4.10 19.70
CA GLU A 100 -4.96 3.15 20.76
C GLU A 100 -3.81 2.21 20.38
N ASP A 101 -3.89 1.59 19.20
CA ASP A 101 -2.95 0.59 18.74
C ASP A 101 -2.88 0.59 17.21
N LEU A 102 -1.71 0.93 16.68
CA LEU A 102 -1.47 1.02 15.23
C LEU A 102 -1.72 -0.32 14.54
N ASP A 103 -1.18 -1.41 15.07
CA ASP A 103 -1.30 -2.73 14.45
C ASP A 103 -2.74 -3.24 14.49
N LEU A 104 -3.46 -2.97 15.57
CA LEU A 104 -4.86 -3.33 15.69
C LEU A 104 -5.73 -2.58 14.68
N ALA A 105 -5.48 -1.29 14.49
CA ALA A 105 -6.17 -0.49 13.50
C ALA A 105 -5.90 -0.97 12.08
N ILE A 106 -4.65 -1.29 11.76
CA ILE A 106 -4.26 -1.84 10.46
C ILE A 106 -4.94 -3.19 10.22
N LYS A 107 -4.91 -4.08 11.22
CA LYS A 107 -5.58 -5.39 11.12
C LYS A 107 -7.06 -5.22 10.80
N PHE A 108 -7.74 -4.32 11.51
CA PHE A 108 -9.16 -4.03 11.28
C PHE A 108 -9.40 -3.56 9.83
N GLU A 109 -8.59 -2.63 9.36
CA GLU A 109 -8.69 -2.11 7.97
C GLU A 109 -8.47 -3.23 6.95
N ILE A 110 -7.44 -4.06 7.13
CA ILE A 110 -7.16 -5.16 6.21
C ILE A 110 -8.31 -6.16 6.19
N ASP A 111 -8.88 -6.52 7.34
CA ASP A 111 -10.01 -7.44 7.41
C ASP A 111 -11.20 -6.91 6.61
N ARG A 112 -11.51 -5.62 6.74
CA ARG A 112 -12.57 -4.99 5.94
C ARG A 112 -12.23 -4.94 4.46
N LYS A 113 -10.99 -4.63 4.12
CA LYS A 113 -10.50 -4.64 2.74
C LYS A 113 -10.64 -6.03 2.10
N LEU A 114 -10.27 -7.08 2.82
CA LEU A 114 -10.39 -8.45 2.32
C LEU A 114 -11.84 -8.83 2.06
N GLU A 115 -12.76 -8.48 2.96
CA GLU A 115 -14.20 -8.70 2.77
C GLU A 115 -14.69 -7.98 1.50
N TYR A 116 -14.30 -6.72 1.35
CA TYR A 116 -14.65 -5.91 0.17
C TYR A 116 -14.16 -6.54 -1.13
N LEU A 117 -12.91 -6.99 -1.16
CA LEU A 117 -12.33 -7.61 -2.36
C LEU A 117 -12.99 -8.95 -2.69
N LEU A 118 -13.28 -9.77 -1.67
CA LEU A 118 -13.95 -11.05 -1.85
C LEU A 118 -15.38 -10.87 -2.39
N GLU A 119 -16.15 -9.94 -1.88
CA GLU A 119 -17.51 -9.65 -2.34
C GLU A 119 -17.57 -9.25 -3.82
N ARG A 120 -16.48 -8.69 -4.35
CA ARG A 120 -16.39 -8.19 -5.72
C ARG A 120 -15.63 -9.11 -6.67
N ASP A 121 -15.25 -10.29 -6.20
CA ASP A 121 -14.38 -11.21 -6.97
C ASP A 121 -13.11 -10.50 -7.50
N SER A 122 -12.60 -9.55 -6.72
CA SER A 122 -11.41 -8.79 -7.08
C SER A 122 -10.14 -9.57 -6.76
N VAL A 123 -9.07 -9.31 -7.51
CA VAL A 123 -7.76 -9.88 -7.24
C VAL A 123 -7.24 -9.44 -5.88
N ILE A 124 -6.75 -10.40 -5.09
CA ILE A 124 -6.12 -10.13 -3.79
C ILE A 124 -4.61 -10.36 -3.95
N HIS A 125 -3.84 -9.30 -3.75
CA HIS A 125 -2.38 -9.42 -3.78
C HIS A 125 -1.90 -10.16 -2.52
N PRO A 126 -0.99 -11.15 -2.65
CA PRO A 126 -0.50 -11.92 -1.50
C PRO A 126 0.09 -11.07 -0.37
N ASN A 127 0.67 -9.92 -0.69
CA ASN A 127 1.23 -9.02 0.33
C ASN A 127 0.20 -8.57 1.36
N ILE A 128 -1.05 -8.42 0.98
CA ILE A 128 -2.13 -8.03 1.90
C ILE A 128 -2.24 -9.07 3.03
N ILE A 129 -2.23 -10.35 2.67
CA ILE A 129 -2.31 -11.45 3.63
C ILE A 129 -1.03 -11.55 4.46
N LYS A 130 0.13 -11.45 3.83
CA LYS A 130 1.43 -11.50 4.52
C LYS A 130 1.56 -10.36 5.54
N PHE A 131 1.16 -9.16 5.15
CA PHE A 131 1.17 -8.00 6.04
C PHE A 131 0.26 -8.24 7.25
N ARG A 132 -0.99 -8.63 7.00
CA ARG A 132 -1.92 -8.97 8.07
C ARG A 132 -1.34 -9.99 9.06
N ASN A 133 -0.79 -11.07 8.52
CA ASN A 133 -0.26 -12.15 9.36
C ASN A 133 0.97 -11.70 10.18
N SER A 134 1.79 -10.80 9.62
CA SER A 134 2.99 -10.31 10.30
C SER A 134 2.69 -9.42 11.52
N ILE A 135 1.49 -8.84 11.62
CA ILE A 135 1.10 -7.97 12.73
C ILE A 135 0.18 -8.66 13.75
N LEU A 136 -0.17 -9.92 13.52
CA LEU A 136 -0.94 -10.69 14.50
C LEU A 136 -0.09 -11.00 15.73
N LYS A 137 -0.73 -10.92 16.88
CA LYS A 137 -0.08 -11.17 18.17
C LYS A 137 -0.74 -12.36 18.88
#